data_6dde59c78618c972fc7a44661ec3aad5
#
_entry.id   6dde59c78618c972fc7a44661ec3aad5
#
_cell.length_a   1.000
_cell.length_b   1.000
_cell.length_c   1.000
_cell.angle_alpha   90.00
_cell.angle_beta   90.00
_cell.angle_gamma   90.00
#
_symmetry.space_group_name_H-M   'P 1'
#
loop_
_entity.id
_entity.type
_entity.pdbx_description
1 polymer ?
#
loop_
_entity_poly.entity_id
_entity_poly.type
_entity_poly.pdbx_seq_one_letter_code
_entity_poly.pdbx_strand_id
1 'polypeptide(L)'
;MNNALIVRNVSKTFDKFKLDNISFEVPGGSIVGVIGKNGCGKSTLLYALMGLKESDSTDTGIVIDGVCLQTDEKAYKKKIAYVFSELPFRENLSAVSIGKYYGRYYDGFNQKKYEALLKQYGLIDFPGVPLRISKSKKDIM
;
A
#
# COMPACT_ATOMS: atom_id res chain seq x y z
N MET A 1 5.64 12.71 -21.90
CA MET A 1 4.76 12.41 -20.73
C MET A 1 5.66 12.03 -19.59
N ASN A 2 5.42 12.54 -18.38
CA ASN A 2 6.29 12.23 -17.25
C ASN A 2 5.78 10.92 -16.60
N ASN A 3 6.64 9.91 -16.48
CA ASN A 3 6.28 8.66 -15.83
C ASN A 3 6.21 8.87 -14.31
N ALA A 4 5.07 8.50 -13.71
CA ALA A 4 4.91 8.55 -12.25
C ALA A 4 5.63 7.41 -11.54
N LEU A 5 5.72 6.24 -12.18
CA LEU A 5 6.44 5.07 -11.66
C LEU A 5 7.31 4.46 -12.75
N ILE A 6 8.56 4.18 -12.41
CA ILE A 6 9.50 3.43 -13.25
C ILE A 6 10.02 2.26 -12.43
N VAL A 7 9.91 1.05 -12.98
CA VAL A 7 10.39 -0.18 -12.36
C VAL A 7 11.37 -0.85 -13.28
N ARG A 8 12.54 -1.22 -12.76
CA ARG A 8 13.62 -1.89 -13.51
C ARG A 8 14.16 -3.08 -12.72
N ASN A 9 14.26 -4.20 -13.41
CA ASN A 9 14.97 -5.40 -12.98
C ASN A 9 14.56 -5.94 -11.59
N VAL A 10 13.28 -5.83 -11.23
CA VAL A 10 12.78 -6.39 -9.97
C VAL A 10 12.72 -7.90 -10.08
N SER A 11 13.49 -8.58 -9.24
CA SER A 11 13.54 -10.04 -9.17
C SER A 11 13.40 -10.51 -7.73
N LYS A 12 12.69 -11.62 -7.50
CA LYS A 12 12.56 -12.25 -6.18
C LYS A 12 12.37 -13.74 -6.32
N THR A 13 13.23 -14.50 -5.67
CA THR A 13 13.21 -15.95 -5.70
C THR A 13 12.62 -16.49 -4.41
N PHE A 14 11.77 -17.49 -4.52
CA PHE A 14 11.20 -18.30 -3.45
C PHE A 14 11.33 -19.76 -3.82
N ASP A 15 11.18 -20.67 -2.88
CA ASP A 15 11.33 -22.12 -3.10
C ASP A 15 10.52 -22.66 -4.28
N LYS A 16 9.31 -22.14 -4.51
CA LYS A 16 8.37 -22.64 -5.53
C LYS A 16 8.01 -21.60 -6.61
N PHE A 17 8.62 -20.42 -6.56
CA PHE A 17 8.21 -19.32 -7.42
C PHE A 17 9.34 -18.30 -7.58
N LYS A 18 9.49 -17.76 -8.78
CA LYS A 18 10.42 -16.67 -9.09
C LYS A 18 9.69 -15.52 -9.76
N LEU A 19 9.83 -14.33 -9.21
CA LEU A 19 9.59 -13.08 -9.91
C LEU A 19 10.90 -12.75 -10.65
N ASP A 20 10.89 -12.66 -11.97
CA ASP A 20 12.12 -12.59 -12.75
C ASP A 20 12.16 -11.36 -13.64
N ASN A 21 13.10 -10.48 -13.38
CA ASN A 21 13.45 -9.31 -14.19
C ASN A 21 12.24 -8.46 -14.63
N ILE A 22 11.39 -8.10 -13.69
CA ILE A 22 10.20 -7.30 -13.97
C ILE A 22 10.60 -5.84 -14.18
N SER A 23 10.24 -5.32 -15.36
CA SER A 23 10.50 -3.93 -15.75
C SER A 23 9.29 -3.36 -16.46
N PHE A 24 8.84 -2.17 -16.05
CA PHE A 24 7.73 -1.44 -16.69
C PHE A 24 7.71 0.02 -16.24
N GLU A 25 6.93 0.82 -16.94
CA GLU A 25 6.72 2.23 -16.62
C GLU A 25 5.22 2.54 -16.56
N VAL A 26 4.83 3.43 -15.65
CA VAL A 26 3.45 3.88 -15.48
C VAL A 26 3.41 5.40 -15.68
N PRO A 27 2.69 5.87 -16.71
CA PRO A 27 2.52 7.30 -16.95
C PRO A 27 1.77 7.98 -15.79
N GLY A 28 2.09 9.23 -15.52
CA GLY A 28 1.36 10.05 -14.54
C GLY A 28 -0.12 10.18 -14.89
N GLY A 29 -1.00 10.13 -13.87
CA GLY A 29 -2.45 10.25 -14.02
C GLY A 29 -3.15 8.98 -14.55
N SER A 30 -2.44 7.86 -14.73
CA SER A 30 -3.04 6.61 -15.19
C SER A 30 -3.46 5.70 -14.05
N ILE A 31 -4.42 4.80 -14.34
CA ILE A 31 -4.81 3.69 -13.46
C ILE A 31 -4.33 2.41 -14.13
N VAL A 32 -3.54 1.61 -13.43
CA VAL A 32 -2.96 0.37 -13.94
C VAL A 32 -3.40 -0.82 -13.09
N GLY A 33 -3.87 -1.89 -13.74
CA GLY A 33 -4.22 -3.15 -13.10
C GLY A 33 -3.12 -4.20 -13.26
N VAL A 34 -2.78 -4.90 -12.17
CA VAL A 34 -1.91 -6.08 -12.19
C VAL A 34 -2.78 -7.33 -12.15
N ILE A 35 -2.86 -8.05 -13.25
CA ILE A 35 -3.67 -9.26 -13.41
C ILE A 35 -2.79 -10.50 -13.63
N GLY A 36 -3.30 -11.65 -13.22
CA GLY A 36 -2.60 -12.93 -13.35
C GLY A 36 -3.18 -13.99 -12.42
N LYS A 37 -2.76 -15.24 -12.61
CA LYS A 37 -3.19 -16.39 -11.78
C LYS A 37 -2.82 -16.20 -10.31
N ASN A 38 -3.49 -16.93 -9.40
CA ASN A 38 -3.10 -16.96 -8.00
C ASN A 38 -1.69 -17.58 -7.88
N GLY A 39 -0.86 -16.98 -7.02
CA GLY A 39 0.53 -17.42 -6.83
C GLY A 39 1.53 -16.90 -7.86
N CYS A 40 1.14 -16.16 -8.91
CA CYS A 40 2.07 -15.66 -9.94
C CYS A 40 2.94 -14.46 -9.51
N GLY A 41 2.88 -14.02 -8.25
CA GLY A 41 3.76 -12.97 -7.72
C GLY A 41 3.21 -11.55 -7.70
N LYS A 42 1.92 -11.31 -7.99
CA LYS A 42 1.31 -9.97 -7.93
C LYS A 42 1.55 -9.24 -6.61
N SER A 43 1.25 -9.91 -5.49
CA SER A 43 1.48 -9.34 -4.16
C SER A 43 2.96 -9.13 -3.86
N THR A 44 3.82 -10.03 -4.33
CA THR A 44 5.28 -9.90 -4.18
C THR A 44 5.80 -8.65 -4.90
N LEU A 45 5.34 -8.42 -6.14
CA LEU A 45 5.67 -7.21 -6.89
C LEU A 45 5.19 -5.96 -6.14
N LEU A 46 3.94 -5.93 -5.70
CA LEU A 46 3.40 -4.80 -4.94
C LEU A 46 4.20 -4.53 -3.65
N TYR A 47 4.57 -5.58 -2.90
CA TYR A 47 5.42 -5.42 -1.71
C TYR A 47 6.82 -4.88 -2.05
N ALA A 48 7.39 -5.26 -3.19
CA ALA A 48 8.65 -4.67 -3.65
C ALA A 48 8.48 -3.18 -3.98
N LEU A 49 7.41 -2.80 -4.67
CA LEU A 49 7.08 -1.40 -4.97
C LEU A 49 6.84 -0.56 -3.71
N MET A 50 6.34 -1.14 -2.63
CA MET A 50 6.14 -0.47 -1.35
C MET A 50 7.43 -0.37 -0.52
N GLY A 51 8.53 -0.99 -0.96
CA GLY A 51 9.76 -1.10 -0.16
C GLY A 51 9.60 -1.99 1.08
N LEU A 52 8.65 -2.96 1.04
CA LEU A 52 8.42 -3.95 2.11
C LEU A 52 9.14 -5.27 1.85
N LYS A 53 9.59 -5.49 0.62
CA LYS A 53 10.43 -6.62 0.21
C LYS A 53 11.53 -6.12 -0.70
N GLU A 54 12.74 -6.53 -0.41
CA GLU A 54 13.91 -6.24 -1.24
C GLU A 54 13.92 -7.15 -2.47
N SER A 55 14.39 -6.60 -3.59
CA SER A 55 14.71 -7.37 -4.79
C SER A 55 16.00 -8.15 -4.58
N ASP A 56 16.10 -9.32 -5.20
CA ASP A 56 17.34 -10.11 -5.23
C ASP A 56 18.33 -9.61 -6.30
N SER A 57 17.86 -8.78 -7.24
CA SER A 57 18.71 -8.15 -8.25
C SER A 57 19.45 -6.95 -7.68
N THR A 58 20.75 -6.87 -7.93
CA THR A 58 21.60 -5.74 -7.54
C THR A 58 21.38 -4.50 -8.41
N ASP A 59 20.82 -4.67 -9.61
CA ASP A 59 20.52 -3.61 -10.57
C ASP A 59 19.04 -3.22 -10.57
N THR A 60 18.40 -3.34 -9.42
CA THR A 60 17.00 -2.95 -9.27
C THR A 60 16.86 -1.44 -9.14
N GLY A 61 15.97 -0.84 -9.93
CA GLY A 61 15.57 0.56 -9.82
C GLY A 61 14.07 0.71 -9.70
N ILE A 62 13.58 1.27 -8.59
CA ILE A 62 12.18 1.61 -8.40
C ILE A 62 12.10 3.11 -8.11
N VAL A 63 11.50 3.87 -9.03
CA VAL A 63 11.46 5.33 -8.97
C VAL A 63 10.02 5.82 -9.03
N ILE A 64 9.62 6.68 -8.10
CA ILE A 64 8.32 7.37 -8.09
C ILE A 64 8.57 8.87 -8.11
N ASP A 65 8.00 9.57 -9.09
CA ASP A 65 8.14 11.02 -9.28
C ASP A 65 9.60 11.50 -9.13
N GLY A 66 10.53 10.76 -9.74
CA GLY A 66 11.97 11.05 -9.72
C GLY A 66 12.70 10.65 -8.44
N VAL A 67 12.01 10.11 -7.43
CA VAL A 67 12.62 9.63 -6.18
C VAL A 67 12.84 8.12 -6.25
N CYS A 68 14.08 7.67 -6.09
CA CYS A 68 14.45 6.27 -6.15
C CYS A 68 14.40 5.62 -4.75
N LEU A 69 13.72 4.46 -4.66
CA LEU A 69 13.58 3.69 -3.43
C LEU A 69 14.94 3.29 -2.83
N GLN A 70 15.89 2.89 -3.68
CA GLN A 70 17.19 2.38 -3.25
C GLN A 70 18.14 3.46 -2.72
N THR A 71 17.92 4.73 -3.13
CA THR A 71 18.79 5.85 -2.73
C THR A 71 18.19 6.73 -1.64
N ASP A 72 16.86 6.90 -1.63
CA ASP A 72 16.14 7.68 -0.61
C ASP A 72 14.79 7.03 -0.27
N GLU A 73 14.84 5.96 0.48
CA GLU A 73 13.66 5.22 0.92
C GLU A 73 12.65 6.10 1.69
N LYS A 74 13.15 7.05 2.50
CA LYS A 74 12.28 7.92 3.30
C LYS A 74 11.49 8.88 2.43
N ALA A 75 12.14 9.53 1.47
CA ALA A 75 11.47 10.43 0.51
C ALA A 75 10.53 9.62 -0.41
N TYR A 76 10.95 8.43 -0.86
CA TYR A 76 10.13 7.52 -1.65
C TYR A 76 8.84 7.15 -0.91
N LYS A 77 8.92 6.69 0.35
CA LYS A 77 7.76 6.29 1.16
C LYS A 77 6.79 7.44 1.44
N LYS A 78 7.24 8.68 1.40
CA LYS A 78 6.35 9.86 1.47
C LYS A 78 5.54 10.10 0.19
N LYS A 79 5.93 9.53 -0.94
CA LYS A 79 5.26 9.65 -2.24
C LYS A 79 4.18 8.60 -2.48
N ILE A 80 4.13 7.55 -1.67
CA ILE A 80 3.21 6.43 -1.87
C ILE A 80 2.18 6.35 -0.76
N ALA A 81 0.99 5.87 -1.13
CA ALA A 81 -0.01 5.37 -0.20
C ALA A 81 -0.48 3.98 -0.67
N TYR A 82 -0.83 3.11 0.26
CA TYR A 82 -1.28 1.77 -0.06
C TYR A 82 -2.40 1.31 0.87
N VAL A 83 -3.23 0.42 0.37
CA VAL A 83 -4.29 -0.24 1.13
C VAL A 83 -4.11 -1.75 1.00
N PHE A 84 -4.04 -2.43 2.12
CA PHE A 84 -4.01 -3.89 2.15
C PHE A 84 -5.42 -4.49 2.07
N SER A 85 -5.52 -5.74 1.62
CA SER A 85 -6.75 -6.54 1.70
C SER A 85 -7.17 -6.81 3.15
N GLU A 86 -6.20 -6.85 4.05
CA GLU A 86 -6.42 -6.98 5.49
C GLU A 86 -5.95 -5.71 6.18
N LEU A 87 -6.71 -5.25 7.17
CA LEU A 87 -6.34 -4.05 7.90
C LEU A 87 -5.16 -4.35 8.84
N PRO A 88 -4.03 -3.63 8.74
CA PRO A 88 -2.86 -3.84 9.60
C PRO A 88 -3.04 -3.24 10.99
N PHE A 89 -4.26 -2.89 11.38
CA PHE A 89 -4.57 -2.25 12.65
C PHE A 89 -5.00 -3.28 13.70
N ARG A 90 -4.73 -2.97 14.96
CA ARG A 90 -5.24 -3.78 16.07
C ARG A 90 -6.77 -3.73 16.06
N GLU A 91 -7.40 -4.88 16.16
CA GLU A 91 -8.87 -5.06 16.10
C GLU A 91 -9.64 -4.28 17.17
N ASN A 92 -8.96 -3.85 18.24
CA ASN A 92 -9.56 -3.12 19.35
C ASN A 92 -9.54 -1.59 19.20
N LEU A 93 -9.03 -1.06 18.08
CA LEU A 93 -9.01 0.37 17.84
C LEU A 93 -10.25 0.81 17.05
N SER A 94 -10.90 1.87 17.52
CA SER A 94 -11.94 2.53 16.72
C SER A 94 -11.32 3.32 15.56
N ALA A 95 -12.10 3.60 14.51
CA ALA A 95 -11.66 4.41 13.36
C ALA A 95 -11.09 5.77 13.82
N VAL A 96 -11.74 6.44 14.76
CA VAL A 96 -11.27 7.72 15.33
C VAL A 96 -9.93 7.56 16.03
N SER A 97 -9.76 6.48 16.81
CA SER A 97 -8.52 6.19 17.52
C SER A 97 -7.37 5.88 16.56
N ILE A 98 -7.65 5.21 15.44
CA ILE A 98 -6.67 4.98 14.36
C ILE A 98 -6.15 6.31 13.82
N GLY A 99 -7.04 7.25 13.49
CA GLY A 99 -6.64 8.57 13.02
C GLY A 99 -5.78 9.32 14.05
N LYS A 100 -6.18 9.32 15.33
CA LYS A 100 -5.39 9.94 16.40
C LYS A 100 -4.01 9.30 16.59
N TYR A 101 -3.93 7.97 16.48
CA TYR A 101 -2.67 7.25 16.72
C TYR A 101 -1.71 7.36 15.52
N TYR A 102 -2.20 7.08 14.31
CA TYR A 102 -1.35 7.03 13.12
C TYR A 102 -1.19 8.40 12.44
N GLY A 103 -2.19 9.28 12.54
CA GLY A 103 -2.15 10.60 11.90
C GLY A 103 -0.95 11.45 12.30
N ARG A 104 -0.43 11.29 13.53
CA ARG A 104 0.76 12.01 14.02
C ARG A 104 2.07 11.69 13.25
N TYR A 105 2.10 10.60 12.48
CA TYR A 105 3.26 10.22 11.67
C TYR A 105 3.23 10.85 10.26
N TYR A 106 2.15 11.57 9.93
CA TYR A 106 1.96 12.17 8.62
C TYR A 106 1.93 13.68 8.73
N ASP A 107 2.88 14.35 8.07
CA ASP A 107 2.91 15.80 7.98
C ASP A 107 1.61 16.32 7.32
N GLY A 108 0.96 17.30 7.95
CA GLY A 108 -0.29 17.86 7.42
C GLY A 108 -1.56 17.05 7.69
N PHE A 109 -1.51 15.97 8.47
CA PHE A 109 -2.71 15.24 8.87
C PHE A 109 -3.67 16.14 9.65
N ASN A 110 -4.94 16.12 9.26
CA ASN A 110 -5.98 16.92 9.91
C ASN A 110 -7.07 16.01 10.49
N GLN A 111 -7.06 15.87 11.81
CA GLN A 111 -8.01 15.02 12.54
C GLN A 111 -9.47 15.40 12.28
N LYS A 112 -9.80 16.69 12.22
CA LYS A 112 -11.19 17.16 11.98
C LYS A 112 -11.65 16.75 10.58
N LYS A 113 -10.79 16.90 9.56
CA LYS A 113 -11.09 16.48 8.19
C LYS A 113 -11.25 14.96 8.09
N TYR A 114 -10.41 14.21 8.79
CA TYR A 114 -10.50 12.76 8.89
C TYR A 114 -11.83 12.31 9.52
N GLU A 115 -12.22 12.90 10.67
CA GLU A 115 -13.49 12.59 11.33
C GLU A 115 -14.72 12.98 10.49
N ALA A 116 -14.64 14.08 9.73
CA ALA A 116 -15.68 14.45 8.79
C ALA A 116 -15.86 13.40 7.68
N LEU A 117 -14.77 12.85 7.15
CA LEU A 117 -14.81 11.73 6.19
C LEU A 117 -15.40 10.47 6.82
N LEU A 118 -14.99 10.12 8.03
CA LEU A 118 -15.56 8.95 8.72
C LEU A 118 -17.07 9.11 8.90
N LYS A 119 -17.55 10.31 9.25
CA LYS A 119 -18.96 10.61 9.37
C LYS A 119 -19.70 10.47 8.02
N GLN A 120 -19.11 10.98 6.96
CA GLN A 120 -19.65 10.87 5.60
C GLN A 120 -19.83 9.40 5.18
N TYR A 121 -18.94 8.50 5.60
CA TYR A 121 -18.99 7.06 5.29
C TYR A 121 -19.72 6.24 6.35
N GLY A 122 -20.38 6.86 7.36
CA GLY A 122 -21.11 6.15 8.41
C GLY A 122 -20.22 5.36 9.37
N LEU A 123 -18.94 5.74 9.52
CA LEU A 123 -17.96 5.03 10.35
C LEU A 123 -17.77 5.64 11.74
N ILE A 124 -18.48 6.73 12.05
CA ILE A 124 -18.41 7.45 13.36
C ILE A 124 -19.57 7.10 14.28
N ASP A 125 -20.64 6.50 13.81
CA ASP A 125 -21.89 6.32 14.57
C ASP A 125 -21.73 5.49 15.87
N PHE A 126 -20.56 4.93 16.08
CA PHE A 126 -20.23 4.17 17.28
C PHE A 126 -18.87 4.59 17.84
N PRO A 127 -18.75 5.76 18.52
CA PRO A 127 -17.51 6.17 19.17
C PRO A 127 -17.09 5.13 20.21
N GLY A 128 -15.88 4.60 20.07
CA GLY A 128 -15.34 3.56 20.97
C GLY A 128 -15.62 2.12 20.55
N VAL A 129 -16.43 1.89 19.52
CA VAL A 129 -16.60 0.54 18.96
C VAL A 129 -15.40 0.22 18.08
N PRO A 130 -14.68 -0.90 18.33
CA PRO A 130 -13.61 -1.34 17.46
C PRO A 130 -14.11 -1.56 16.03
N LEU A 131 -13.29 -1.22 15.04
CA LEU A 131 -13.54 -1.62 13.66
C LEU A 131 -13.60 -3.15 13.60
N ARG A 132 -14.78 -3.70 13.62
CA ARG A 132 -14.96 -5.10 13.22
C ARG A 132 -14.86 -5.15 11.71
N ILE A 133 -13.79 -5.73 11.21
CA ILE A 133 -13.73 -6.18 9.82
C ILE A 133 -14.89 -7.15 9.68
N SER A 134 -15.89 -6.82 8.85
CA SER A 134 -16.89 -7.82 8.48
C SER A 134 -16.11 -8.93 7.77
N LYS A 135 -15.91 -10.05 8.46
CA LYS A 135 -15.48 -11.27 7.82
C LYS A 135 -16.42 -11.48 6.63
N SER A 136 -15.83 -11.75 5.49
CA SER A 136 -16.53 -11.85 4.21
C SER A 136 -17.82 -12.68 4.35
N LYS A 137 -18.81 -12.41 3.48
CA LYS A 137 -20.12 -13.05 3.35
C LYS A 137 -20.19 -14.60 3.43
N LYS A 138 -19.12 -15.29 3.79
CA LYS A 138 -19.07 -16.74 4.03
C LYS A 138 -19.62 -17.16 5.39
N ASP A 139 -19.81 -16.22 6.31
CA ASP A 139 -20.31 -16.54 7.66
C ASP A 139 -21.79 -16.14 7.85
N ILE A 140 -22.51 -15.87 6.73
CA ILE A 140 -23.96 -15.63 6.72
C ILE A 140 -24.60 -16.66 5.77
N MET A 141 -24.50 -17.92 6.11
CA MET A 141 -25.41 -19.01 5.70
C MET A 141 -25.48 -20.06 6.81
#